data_d9ee5c93e2bb17b7986c863fc56dd1fa
#
_entry.id   d9ee5c93e2bb17b7986c863fc56dd1fa
#
_cell.length_a   1.000
_cell.length_b   1.000
_cell.length_c   1.000
_cell.angle_alpha   90.00
_cell.angle_beta   90.00
_cell.angle_gamma   90.00
#
_symmetry.space_group_name_H-M   'P 1'
#
loop_
_entity.id
_entity.type
_entity.pdbx_description
1 polymer ?
#
loop_
_entity_poly.entity_id
_entity_poly.type
_entity_poly.pdbx_seq_one_letter_code
_entity_poly.pdbx_strand_id
1 'polypeptide(L)'
;MADGRASSAQSGENLLFLTDEQLRQGIEAMFFAYRGFTADPDRILSDMAYGRAHHRAVHFINRAPGTTVNNLLNILGVTKQSLNRVLRTLIEDGLVESKVGKADKRERHLFLTEEGHALEQKLSDAQRVRMRMAYREAGPDAVAGFRRVLEAMMDREMRNAYGRLKDSGT
;
A
#
# COMPACT_ATOMS: atom_id res chain seq x y z
N MET A 1 -22.09 26.83 -30.64
CA MET A 1 -21.05 26.81 -29.62
C MET A 1 -21.68 27.03 -28.23
N ALA A 2 -22.19 26.03 -27.62
CA ALA A 2 -22.59 26.05 -26.21
C ALA A 2 -22.97 24.60 -25.83
N ASP A 3 -22.05 23.83 -25.28
CA ASP A 3 -22.42 22.58 -24.57
C ASP A 3 -21.21 21.94 -23.87
N GLY A 4 -20.52 22.71 -23.05
CA GLY A 4 -19.39 22.19 -22.28
C GLY A 4 -19.46 22.45 -20.76
N ARG A 5 -20.53 23.09 -20.27
CA ARG A 5 -20.62 23.49 -18.84
C ARG A 5 -21.63 22.69 -17.98
N ALA A 6 -22.46 21.85 -18.57
CA ALA A 6 -23.51 21.14 -17.85
C ALA A 6 -23.02 19.87 -17.12
N SER A 7 -21.90 19.26 -17.56
CA SER A 7 -21.45 17.97 -17.00
C SER A 7 -20.69 18.06 -15.68
N SER A 8 -20.04 19.20 -15.39
CA SER A 8 -19.30 19.35 -14.12
C SER A 8 -20.15 19.80 -12.93
N ALA A 9 -21.27 20.47 -13.19
CA ALA A 9 -22.18 20.92 -12.14
C ALA A 9 -23.01 19.75 -11.57
N GLN A 10 -23.44 18.81 -12.40
CA GLN A 10 -24.19 17.64 -11.96
C GLN A 10 -23.42 16.67 -11.06
N SER A 11 -22.08 16.60 -11.19
CA SER A 11 -21.25 15.79 -10.30
C SER A 11 -21.12 16.35 -8.89
N GLY A 12 -21.19 17.67 -8.72
CA GLY A 12 -21.10 18.34 -7.41
C GLY A 12 -22.42 18.29 -6.63
N GLU A 13 -23.55 18.42 -7.32
CA GLU A 13 -24.88 18.40 -6.67
C GLU A 13 -25.24 17.00 -6.11
N ASN A 14 -24.82 15.92 -6.78
CA ASN A 14 -25.07 14.55 -6.29
C ASN A 14 -24.31 14.21 -4.99
N LEU A 15 -23.20 14.87 -4.68
CA LEU A 15 -22.44 14.63 -3.45
C LEU A 15 -23.08 15.27 -2.22
N LEU A 16 -23.91 16.31 -2.39
CA LEU A 16 -24.64 16.97 -1.32
C LEU A 16 -25.83 16.13 -0.78
N PHE A 17 -26.16 15.03 -1.44
CA PHE A 17 -27.27 14.15 -1.06
C PHE A 17 -26.83 12.77 -0.55
N LEU A 18 -25.53 12.55 -0.26
CA LEU A 18 -25.10 11.33 0.41
C LEU A 18 -25.70 11.26 1.81
N THR A 19 -26.51 10.26 2.03
CA THR A 19 -27.11 10.00 3.35
C THR A 19 -26.09 9.34 4.28
N ASP A 20 -26.30 9.44 5.60
CA ASP A 20 -25.49 8.74 6.60
C ASP A 20 -25.46 7.23 6.34
N GLU A 21 -26.55 6.67 5.83
CA GLU A 21 -26.64 5.26 5.45
C GLU A 21 -25.68 4.91 4.30
N GLN A 22 -25.63 5.74 3.25
CA GLN A 22 -24.71 5.52 2.14
C GLN A 22 -23.25 5.65 2.56
N LEU A 23 -22.94 6.59 3.45
CA LEU A 23 -21.59 6.73 4.02
C LEU A 23 -21.21 5.51 4.85
N ARG A 24 -22.11 5.00 5.69
CA ARG A 24 -21.92 3.78 6.48
C ARG A 24 -21.65 2.57 5.58
N GLN A 25 -22.45 2.38 4.52
CA GLN A 25 -22.26 1.31 3.54
C GLN A 25 -20.88 1.39 2.89
N GLY A 26 -20.39 2.59 2.57
CA GLY A 26 -19.04 2.81 2.06
C GLY A 26 -17.95 2.38 3.05
N ILE A 27 -18.10 2.70 4.32
CA ILE A 27 -17.18 2.30 5.40
C ILE A 27 -17.16 0.78 5.54
N GLU A 28 -18.33 0.14 5.57
CA GLU A 28 -18.46 -1.31 5.69
C GLU A 28 -17.87 -2.03 4.47
N ALA A 29 -18.16 -1.53 3.26
CA ALA A 29 -17.60 -2.07 2.02
C ALA A 29 -16.07 -2.01 2.03
N MET A 30 -15.48 -0.91 2.48
CA MET A 30 -14.03 -0.78 2.61
C MET A 30 -13.45 -1.79 3.61
N PHE A 31 -14.09 -1.98 4.75
CA PHE A 31 -13.67 -2.96 5.76
C PHE A 31 -13.64 -4.38 5.19
N PHE A 32 -14.73 -4.81 4.53
CA PHE A 32 -14.80 -6.15 3.94
C PHE A 32 -13.86 -6.31 2.74
N ALA A 33 -13.74 -5.29 1.89
CA ALA A 33 -12.80 -5.29 0.77
C ALA A 33 -11.35 -5.42 1.26
N TYR A 34 -10.96 -4.69 2.31
CA TYR A 34 -9.63 -4.80 2.91
C TYR A 34 -9.38 -6.20 3.49
N ARG A 35 -10.35 -6.80 4.16
CA ARG A 35 -10.26 -8.20 4.63
C ARG A 35 -10.04 -9.17 3.48
N GLY A 36 -10.80 -9.03 2.40
CA GLY A 36 -10.64 -9.84 1.20
C GLY A 36 -9.26 -9.65 0.55
N PHE A 37 -8.82 -8.39 0.43
CA PHE A 37 -7.53 -8.02 -0.16
C PHE A 37 -6.32 -8.59 0.61
N THR A 38 -6.43 -8.72 1.92
CA THR A 38 -5.34 -9.25 2.77
C THR A 38 -5.39 -10.75 3.00
N ALA A 39 -6.53 -11.40 2.74
CA ALA A 39 -6.75 -12.81 3.08
C ALA A 39 -5.77 -13.77 2.38
N ASP A 40 -5.48 -13.55 1.10
CA ASP A 40 -4.60 -14.46 0.35
C ASP A 40 -3.13 -14.34 0.77
N PRO A 41 -2.55 -13.11 0.88
CA PRO A 41 -1.21 -12.96 1.47
C PRO A 41 -1.15 -13.45 2.93
N ASP A 42 -2.16 -13.19 3.76
CA ASP A 42 -2.17 -13.64 5.17
C ASP A 42 -2.06 -15.17 5.27
N ARG A 43 -2.70 -15.93 4.34
CA ARG A 43 -2.60 -17.39 4.28
C ARG A 43 -1.18 -17.85 3.97
N ILE A 44 -0.51 -17.20 3.01
CA ILE A 44 0.89 -17.48 2.67
C ILE A 44 1.82 -17.22 3.86
N LEU A 45 1.58 -16.13 4.58
CA LEU A 45 2.41 -15.70 5.70
C LEU A 45 2.23 -16.56 6.95
N SER A 46 1.03 -17.12 7.16
CA SER A 46 0.74 -17.95 8.33
C SER A 46 1.62 -19.20 8.39
N ASP A 47 1.96 -19.77 7.22
CA ASP A 47 2.84 -20.94 7.11
C ASP A 47 4.31 -20.64 7.53
N MET A 48 4.67 -19.35 7.54
CA MET A 48 6.01 -18.85 7.89
C MET A 48 6.07 -18.22 9.28
N ALA A 49 4.98 -18.23 10.05
CA ALA A 49 4.82 -17.48 11.30
C ALA A 49 4.99 -15.95 11.14
N TYR A 50 4.73 -15.42 9.95
CA TYR A 50 4.74 -14.00 9.66
C TYR A 50 3.34 -13.39 9.70
N GLY A 51 3.27 -12.07 9.80
CA GLY A 51 2.03 -11.31 9.73
C GLY A 51 2.11 -10.12 8.79
N ARG A 52 1.04 -9.36 8.71
CA ARG A 52 0.89 -8.19 7.82
C ARG A 52 2.00 -7.14 7.96
N ALA A 53 2.59 -7.00 9.14
CA ALA A 53 3.71 -6.08 9.35
C ALA A 53 4.97 -6.52 8.57
N HIS A 54 5.24 -7.83 8.52
CA HIS A 54 6.32 -8.40 7.72
C HIS A 54 6.06 -8.20 6.22
N HIS A 55 4.85 -8.50 5.75
CA HIS A 55 4.44 -8.24 4.36
C HIS A 55 4.66 -6.78 3.94
N ARG A 56 4.16 -5.84 4.75
CA ARG A 56 4.31 -4.41 4.45
C ARG A 56 5.77 -3.98 4.40
N ALA A 57 6.60 -4.45 5.33
CA ALA A 57 8.03 -4.14 5.35
C ALA A 57 8.71 -4.66 4.08
N VAL A 58 8.52 -5.92 3.72
CA VAL A 58 9.09 -6.55 2.51
C VAL A 58 8.62 -5.80 1.26
N HIS A 59 7.32 -5.50 1.14
CA HIS A 59 6.76 -4.79 0.00
C HIS A 59 7.38 -3.39 -0.18
N PHE A 60 7.46 -2.57 0.87
CA PHE A 60 7.98 -1.21 0.73
C PHE A 60 9.51 -1.15 0.63
N ILE A 61 10.25 -2.13 1.16
CA ILE A 61 11.69 -2.27 0.88
C ILE A 61 11.89 -2.62 -0.61
N ASN A 62 11.06 -3.50 -1.19
CA ASN A 62 11.11 -3.81 -2.61
C ASN A 62 10.79 -2.59 -3.50
N ARG A 63 9.80 -1.78 -3.10
CA ARG A 63 9.40 -0.56 -3.83
C ARG A 63 10.43 0.56 -3.78
N ALA A 64 11.26 0.61 -2.73
CA ALA A 64 12.30 1.60 -2.54
C ALA A 64 13.60 0.92 -2.03
N PRO A 65 14.33 0.19 -2.90
CA PRO A 65 15.58 -0.47 -2.51
C PRO A 65 16.58 0.55 -1.95
N GLY A 66 17.19 0.22 -0.82
CA GLY A 66 18.07 1.15 -0.10
C GLY A 66 17.33 2.15 0.79
N THR A 67 16.02 1.97 1.00
CA THR A 67 15.25 2.80 1.93
C THR A 67 15.85 2.73 3.35
N THR A 68 15.80 3.84 4.08
CA THR A 68 16.23 3.87 5.49
C THR A 68 15.12 3.39 6.42
N VAL A 69 15.50 2.98 7.63
CA VAL A 69 14.52 2.61 8.68
C VAL A 69 13.56 3.78 8.97
N ASN A 70 14.07 5.02 8.98
CA ASN A 70 13.24 6.20 9.23
C ASN A 70 12.22 6.45 8.10
N ASN A 71 12.64 6.29 6.84
CA ASN A 71 11.73 6.42 5.71
C ASN A 71 10.65 5.32 5.74
N LEU A 72 11.04 4.09 6.06
CA LEU A 72 10.10 2.98 6.19
C LEU A 72 9.10 3.20 7.34
N LEU A 73 9.52 3.77 8.47
CA LEU A 73 8.63 4.19 9.55
C LEU A 73 7.56 5.18 9.08
N ASN A 74 7.98 6.20 8.32
CA ASN A 74 7.07 7.21 7.79
C ASN A 74 6.05 6.61 6.81
N ILE A 75 6.48 5.66 5.97
CA ILE A 75 5.57 4.97 5.04
C ILE A 75 4.57 4.10 5.80
N LEU A 76 5.03 3.34 6.78
CA LEU A 76 4.22 2.34 7.47
C LEU A 76 3.33 2.92 8.58
N GLY A 77 3.66 4.10 9.11
CA GLY A 77 2.92 4.73 10.21
C GLY A 77 2.93 3.89 11.50
N VAL A 78 4.01 3.17 11.78
CA VAL A 78 4.15 2.29 12.95
C VAL A 78 5.22 2.82 13.90
N THR A 79 5.26 2.29 15.13
CA THR A 79 6.30 2.66 16.10
C THR A 79 7.65 2.05 15.70
N LYS A 80 8.74 2.76 16.04
CA LYS A 80 10.11 2.29 15.82
C LYS A 80 10.37 0.92 16.46
N GLN A 81 9.83 0.68 17.67
CA GLN A 81 9.97 -0.59 18.37
C GLN A 81 9.30 -1.74 17.58
N SER A 82 8.10 -1.50 17.06
CA SER A 82 7.37 -2.50 16.28
C SER A 82 8.10 -2.83 14.97
N LEU A 83 8.57 -1.81 14.25
CA LEU A 83 9.32 -2.01 13.02
C LEU A 83 10.65 -2.72 13.26
N ASN A 84 11.40 -2.35 14.30
CA ASN A 84 12.67 -3.01 14.63
C ASN A 84 12.50 -4.50 14.93
N ARG A 85 11.40 -4.90 15.55
CA ARG A 85 11.10 -6.32 15.79
C ARG A 85 10.89 -7.05 14.45
N VAL A 86 10.09 -6.49 13.58
CA VAL A 86 9.82 -7.03 12.24
C VAL A 86 11.11 -7.16 11.42
N LEU A 87 11.91 -6.09 11.37
CA LEU A 87 13.17 -6.07 10.61
C LEU A 87 14.19 -7.07 11.17
N ARG A 88 14.25 -7.23 12.49
CA ARG A 88 15.14 -8.22 13.09
C ARG A 88 14.80 -9.62 12.59
N THR A 89 13.54 -10.02 12.67
CA THR A 89 13.08 -11.32 12.16
C THR A 89 13.41 -11.50 10.69
N LEU A 90 13.08 -10.52 9.84
CA LEU A 90 13.35 -10.60 8.40
C LEU A 90 14.84 -10.68 8.06
N ILE A 91 15.71 -10.05 8.86
CA ILE A 91 17.17 -10.09 8.68
C ILE A 91 17.73 -11.43 9.17
N GLU A 92 17.28 -11.92 10.34
CA GLU A 92 17.68 -13.21 10.91
C GLU A 92 17.29 -14.38 9.97
N ASP A 93 16.12 -14.28 9.32
CA ASP A 93 15.62 -15.26 8.36
C ASP A 93 16.20 -15.08 6.93
N GLY A 94 17.10 -14.12 6.74
CA GLY A 94 17.80 -13.91 5.46
C GLY A 94 16.95 -13.32 4.34
N LEU A 95 15.83 -12.68 4.64
CA LEU A 95 14.94 -12.06 3.64
C LEU A 95 15.28 -10.60 3.37
N VAL A 96 15.91 -9.93 4.33
CA VAL A 96 16.35 -8.53 4.26
C VAL A 96 17.81 -8.43 4.66
N GLU A 97 18.58 -7.66 3.91
CA GLU A 97 19.92 -7.23 4.29
C GLU A 97 19.95 -5.75 4.66
N SER A 98 20.76 -5.42 5.67
CA SER A 98 20.94 -4.05 6.14
C SER A 98 22.38 -3.60 5.93
N LYS A 99 22.60 -2.61 5.07
CA LYS A 99 23.92 -2.05 4.76
C LYS A 99 24.12 -0.71 5.44
N VAL A 100 25.33 -0.46 5.92
CA VAL A 100 25.71 0.84 6.48
C VAL A 100 25.78 1.88 5.38
N GLY A 101 25.21 3.06 5.62
CA GLY A 101 25.25 4.17 4.68
C GLY A 101 26.70 4.63 4.41
N LYS A 102 26.98 4.96 3.15
CA LYS A 102 28.33 5.44 2.74
C LYS A 102 28.56 6.89 3.20
N ALA A 103 27.52 7.74 3.16
CA ALA A 103 27.60 9.15 3.52
C ALA A 103 27.43 9.35 5.03
N ASP A 104 26.49 8.66 5.65
CA ASP A 104 26.30 8.65 7.10
C ASP A 104 26.31 7.21 7.62
N LYS A 105 27.32 6.87 8.41
CA LYS A 105 27.48 5.55 9.03
C LYS A 105 26.42 5.21 10.07
N ARG A 106 25.59 6.18 10.48
CA ARG A 106 24.46 5.99 11.41
C ARG A 106 23.21 5.50 10.65
N GLU A 107 23.15 5.72 9.35
CA GLU A 107 22.04 5.25 8.53
C GLU A 107 22.20 3.77 8.17
N ARG A 108 21.09 3.10 8.15
CA ARG A 108 20.97 1.72 7.69
C ARG A 108 20.06 1.69 6.47
N HIS A 109 20.59 1.21 5.36
CA HIS A 109 19.89 1.04 4.09
C HIS A 109 19.43 -0.40 3.96
N LEU A 110 18.16 -0.60 3.67
CA LEU A 110 17.51 -1.90 3.63
C LEU A 110 17.33 -2.35 2.17
N PHE A 111 17.61 -3.63 1.93
CA PHE A 111 17.47 -4.28 0.63
C PHE A 111 16.84 -5.66 0.84
N LEU A 112 16.09 -6.15 -0.13
CA LEU A 112 15.69 -7.55 -0.14
C LEU A 112 16.85 -8.41 -0.64
N THR A 113 16.93 -9.63 -0.13
CA THR A 113 17.73 -10.72 -0.71
C THR A 113 16.98 -11.38 -1.87
N GLU A 114 17.57 -12.36 -2.55
CA GLU A 114 16.84 -13.15 -3.55
C GLU A 114 15.62 -13.85 -2.97
N GLU A 115 15.75 -14.43 -1.78
CA GLU A 115 14.65 -15.07 -1.05
C GLU A 115 13.59 -14.04 -0.64
N GLY A 116 14.00 -12.84 -0.22
CA GLY A 116 13.10 -11.73 0.09
C GLY A 116 12.32 -11.27 -1.14
N HIS A 117 12.96 -11.17 -2.30
CA HIS A 117 12.31 -10.86 -3.58
C HIS A 117 11.31 -11.95 -3.98
N ALA A 118 11.67 -13.23 -3.84
CA ALA A 118 10.78 -14.35 -4.14
C ALA A 118 9.52 -14.34 -3.26
N LEU A 119 9.68 -14.08 -1.95
CA LEU A 119 8.56 -13.94 -1.04
C LEU A 119 7.67 -12.74 -1.42
N GLU A 120 8.26 -11.56 -1.64
CA GLU A 120 7.51 -10.36 -2.04
C GLU A 120 6.71 -10.62 -3.32
N GLN A 121 7.31 -11.21 -4.32
CA GLN A 121 6.65 -11.52 -5.58
C GLN A 121 5.43 -12.43 -5.34
N LYS A 122 5.57 -13.48 -4.56
CA LYS A 122 4.48 -14.41 -4.23
C LYS A 122 3.30 -13.70 -3.54
N LEU A 123 3.60 -12.82 -2.58
CA LEU A 123 2.59 -12.03 -1.85
C LEU A 123 1.90 -11.01 -2.75
N SER A 124 2.69 -10.27 -3.53
CA SER A 124 2.18 -9.27 -4.47
C SER A 124 1.39 -9.88 -5.62
N ASP A 125 1.76 -11.07 -6.10
CA ASP A 125 0.99 -11.78 -7.14
C ASP A 125 -0.40 -12.16 -6.64
N ALA A 126 -0.53 -12.64 -5.42
CA ALA A 126 -1.83 -12.95 -4.83
C ALA A 126 -2.74 -11.71 -4.78
N GLN A 127 -2.20 -10.56 -4.39
CA GLN A 127 -2.94 -9.29 -4.37
C GLN A 127 -3.24 -8.77 -5.78
N ARG A 128 -2.29 -8.87 -6.72
CA ARG A 128 -2.49 -8.46 -8.13
C ARG A 128 -3.59 -9.26 -8.81
N VAL A 129 -3.68 -10.56 -8.56
CA VAL A 129 -4.76 -11.41 -9.10
C VAL A 129 -6.11 -10.89 -8.64
N ARG A 130 -6.30 -10.67 -7.34
CA ARG A 130 -7.55 -10.15 -6.77
C ARG A 130 -7.92 -8.78 -7.32
N MET A 131 -6.96 -7.84 -7.35
CA MET A 131 -7.18 -6.50 -7.89
C MET A 131 -7.53 -6.52 -9.38
N ARG A 132 -6.86 -7.37 -10.16
CA ARG A 132 -7.14 -7.52 -11.60
C ARG A 132 -8.56 -8.03 -11.86
N MET A 133 -9.02 -8.99 -11.06
CA MET A 133 -10.40 -9.49 -11.16
C MET A 133 -11.41 -8.39 -10.85
N ALA A 134 -11.25 -7.70 -9.73
CA ALA A 134 -12.12 -6.60 -9.32
C ALA A 134 -12.12 -5.45 -10.35
N TYR A 135 -10.96 -5.06 -10.87
CA TYR A 135 -10.84 -3.99 -11.87
C TYR A 135 -11.47 -4.37 -13.22
N ARG A 136 -11.36 -5.65 -13.61
CA ARG A 136 -12.00 -6.15 -14.83
C ARG A 136 -13.52 -6.12 -14.71
N GLU A 137 -14.05 -6.52 -13.56
CA GLU A 137 -15.48 -6.51 -13.28
C GLU A 137 -16.05 -5.09 -13.23
N ALA A 138 -15.35 -4.16 -12.55
CA ALA A 138 -15.82 -2.79 -12.34
C ALA A 138 -15.70 -1.89 -13.60
N GLY A 139 -14.75 -2.17 -14.48
CA GLY A 139 -14.47 -1.37 -15.67
C GLY A 139 -13.61 -0.13 -15.42
N PRO A 140 -13.10 0.52 -16.48
CA PRO A 140 -12.07 1.55 -16.39
C PRO A 140 -12.54 2.82 -15.66
N ASP A 141 -13.78 3.26 -15.85
CA ASP A 141 -14.29 4.48 -15.23
C ASP A 141 -14.44 4.32 -13.71
N ALA A 142 -14.95 3.16 -13.27
CA ALA A 142 -15.04 2.83 -11.85
C ALA A 142 -13.66 2.75 -11.21
N VAL A 143 -12.66 2.19 -11.89
CA VAL A 143 -11.27 2.13 -11.41
C VAL A 143 -10.67 3.53 -11.26
N ALA A 144 -10.91 4.43 -12.23
CA ALA A 144 -10.46 5.82 -12.14
C ALA A 144 -11.12 6.55 -10.96
N GLY A 145 -12.43 6.34 -10.77
CA GLY A 145 -13.20 6.86 -9.63
C GLY A 145 -12.68 6.35 -8.29
N PHE A 146 -12.46 5.05 -8.19
CA PHE A 146 -11.93 4.41 -6.99
C PHE A 146 -10.57 4.97 -6.59
N ARG A 147 -9.64 5.13 -7.54
CA ARG A 147 -8.32 5.75 -7.27
C ARG A 147 -8.46 7.17 -6.72
N ARG A 148 -9.33 7.98 -7.31
CA ARG A 148 -9.59 9.36 -6.84
C ARG A 148 -10.13 9.38 -5.42
N VAL A 149 -11.05 8.47 -5.08
CA VAL A 149 -11.59 8.35 -3.72
C VAL A 149 -10.49 7.97 -2.72
N LEU A 150 -9.67 6.96 -3.03
CA LEU A 150 -8.56 6.57 -2.18
C LEU A 150 -7.55 7.71 -1.96
N GLU A 151 -7.17 8.42 -3.04
CA GLU A 151 -6.25 9.56 -2.94
C GLU A 151 -6.86 10.73 -2.13
N ALA A 152 -8.18 10.95 -2.24
CA ALA A 152 -8.88 11.97 -1.46
C ALA A 152 -8.95 11.66 0.04
N MET A 153 -8.97 10.38 0.42
CA MET A 153 -8.95 9.94 1.82
C MET A 153 -7.59 10.08 2.50
N MET A 154 -6.50 10.26 1.73
CA MET A 154 -5.16 10.44 2.28
C MET A 154 -5.00 11.87 2.84
N ASP A 155 -4.38 12.01 4.01
CA ASP A 155 -3.88 13.29 4.47
C ASP A 155 -2.67 13.76 3.64
N ARG A 156 -2.15 14.95 3.95
CA ARG A 156 -1.03 15.55 3.23
C ARG A 156 0.25 14.70 3.31
N GLU A 157 0.52 14.12 4.46
CA GLU A 157 1.74 13.33 4.70
C GLU A 157 1.69 12.01 3.92
N MET A 158 0.54 11.31 3.97
CA MET A 158 0.28 10.09 3.21
C MET A 158 0.38 10.33 1.70
N ARG A 159 -0.21 11.43 1.19
CA ARG A 159 -0.11 11.79 -0.24
C ARG A 159 1.32 12.01 -0.68
N ASN A 160 2.13 12.69 0.14
CA ASN A 160 3.54 12.91 -0.15
C ASN A 160 4.33 11.60 -0.18
N ALA A 161 4.09 10.69 0.77
CA ALA A 161 4.72 9.38 0.80
C ALA A 161 4.33 8.54 -0.42
N TYR A 162 3.03 8.52 -0.76
CA TYR A 162 2.50 7.81 -1.92
C TYR A 162 3.04 8.37 -3.25
N GLY A 163 3.13 9.71 -3.39
CA GLY A 163 3.71 10.36 -4.57
C GLY A 163 5.16 9.93 -4.82
N ARG A 164 6.01 9.95 -3.80
CA ARG A 164 7.41 9.50 -3.92
C ARG A 164 7.53 8.05 -4.39
N LEU A 165 6.62 7.17 -3.95
CA LEU A 165 6.59 5.77 -4.41
C LEU A 165 6.15 5.62 -5.87
N LYS A 166 5.27 6.51 -6.36
CA LYS A 166 4.88 6.52 -7.79
C LYS A 166 6.06 6.92 -8.67
N ASP A 167 6.81 7.94 -8.26
CA ASP A 167 7.93 8.48 -9.03
C ASP A 167 9.15 7.53 -9.07
N SER A 168 9.35 6.73 -8.02
CA SER A 168 10.44 5.74 -7.94
C SER A 168 10.18 4.44 -8.69
N GLY A 169 9.00 4.25 -9.25
CA GLY A 169 8.59 3.03 -9.97
C GLY A 169 8.52 3.18 -11.48
N THR A 170 9.01 4.29 -12.04
CA THR A 170 9.16 4.54 -13.46
C THR A 170 10.62 4.40 -13.84
#